data_74b5bb34d9c177d842002ca8eb2e78e2
#
_entry.id   74b5bb34d9c177d842002ca8eb2e78e2
#
_cell.length_a   1.000
_cell.length_b   1.000
_cell.length_c   1.000
_cell.angle_alpha   90.00
_cell.angle_beta   90.00
_cell.angle_gamma   90.00
#
_symmetry.space_group_name_H-M   'P 1'
#
loop_
_entity.id
_entity.type
_entity.pdbx_description
1 polymer ?
#
loop_
_entity_poly.entity_id
_entity_poly.type
_entity_poly.pdbx_seq_one_letter_code
_entity_poly.pdbx_strand_id
1 'polypeptide(L)'
;MAPRYAPSLRSRMPPLAIVLQVSFIVLFAFFVETGDPEEGDEKFINSYANFQDVHVMVFLGFGFLASFLVRYGFSSVGFSMLVAAMAIQWATLLNGFLMTSSPSWKIRIKMKSLVDAEICASSALLAMGAVHGKTNPVQLLLMSLMEVTGFVINQWLIHSLFKTMSSIMSLHVFGTLFGVMTSWVLYRTENMPKHEKEKFDSKSGLFAMFGTLFLWMFWPSFNSALVKYKIIAYGTYLSLAVSTVTAMAVSALSSPTGKMNLVHIQGSILAGGVATGTAVTAVPWMDMTIGFCAALLATLGFRYLKVAYIQAP
;
A
#
# COMPACT_ATOMS: atom_id res chain seq x y z
N MET A 1 22.96 -0.03 27.99
CA MET A 1 21.74 0.70 28.42
C MET A 1 20.54 -0.09 27.92
N ALA A 2 19.61 -0.46 28.82
CA ALA A 2 18.38 -1.10 28.41
C ALA A 2 17.60 -0.18 27.43
N PRO A 3 17.01 -0.71 26.35
CA PRO A 3 16.23 0.10 25.44
C PRO A 3 15.08 0.71 26.23
N ARG A 4 14.98 2.03 26.24
CA ARG A 4 13.81 2.74 26.76
C ARG A 4 12.65 2.41 25.84
N TYR A 5 11.80 1.49 26.25
CA TYR A 5 10.55 1.22 25.56
C TYR A 5 9.71 2.49 25.53
N ALA A 6 9.24 2.88 24.34
CA ALA A 6 8.31 3.98 24.24
C ALA A 6 7.08 3.67 25.11
N PRO A 7 6.67 4.56 26.03
CA PRO A 7 5.52 4.32 26.90
C PRO A 7 4.24 3.94 26.16
N SER A 8 4.10 4.40 24.90
CA SER A 8 3.00 4.09 24.01
C SER A 8 2.84 2.60 23.67
N LEU A 9 3.92 1.83 23.67
CA LEU A 9 3.90 0.42 23.25
C LEU A 9 3.29 -0.49 24.33
N ARG A 10 3.54 -0.23 25.60
CA ARG A 10 3.07 -1.07 26.70
C ARG A 10 1.79 -0.57 27.37
N SER A 11 1.64 0.74 27.51
CA SER A 11 0.57 1.33 28.30
C SER A 11 -0.59 1.90 27.49
N ARG A 12 -0.36 2.33 26.26
CA ARG A 12 -1.37 3.04 25.46
C ARG A 12 -1.86 2.27 24.24
N MET A 13 -0.96 1.61 23.52
CA MET A 13 -1.32 0.89 22.29
C MET A 13 -2.23 -0.32 22.55
N PRO A 14 -1.95 -1.26 23.48
CA PRO A 14 -2.79 -2.42 23.69
C PRO A 14 -4.22 -2.09 24.11
N PRO A 15 -4.47 -1.22 25.10
CA PRO A 15 -5.84 -0.88 25.46
C PRO A 15 -6.59 -0.19 24.33
N LEU A 16 -5.94 0.69 23.56
CA LEU A 16 -6.56 1.30 22.38
C LEU A 16 -6.94 0.27 21.33
N ALA A 17 -6.02 -0.65 21.01
CA ALA A 17 -6.26 -1.71 20.03
C ALA A 17 -7.41 -2.63 20.46
N ILE A 18 -7.48 -2.99 21.76
CA ILE A 18 -8.57 -3.82 22.30
C ILE A 18 -9.90 -3.07 22.24
N VAL A 19 -9.94 -1.81 22.64
CA VAL A 19 -11.18 -0.99 22.58
C VAL A 19 -11.68 -0.87 21.15
N LEU A 20 -10.80 -0.57 20.20
CA LEU A 20 -11.15 -0.51 18.78
C LEU A 20 -11.65 -1.86 18.26
N GLN A 21 -10.96 -2.95 18.61
CA GLN A 21 -11.35 -4.29 18.16
C GLN A 21 -12.72 -4.70 18.71
N VAL A 22 -12.98 -4.47 19.98
CA VAL A 22 -14.31 -4.73 20.60
C VAL A 22 -15.38 -3.88 19.92
N SER A 23 -15.10 -2.60 19.66
CA SER A 23 -16.01 -1.71 18.95
C SER A 23 -16.33 -2.23 17.55
N PHE A 24 -15.33 -2.71 16.81
CA PHE A 24 -15.55 -3.31 15.50
C PHE A 24 -16.39 -4.58 15.56
N ILE A 25 -16.12 -5.47 16.52
CA ILE A 25 -16.95 -6.68 16.71
C ILE A 25 -18.41 -6.31 16.94
N VAL A 26 -18.67 -5.34 17.78
CA VAL A 26 -20.04 -4.86 18.07
C VAL A 26 -20.69 -4.27 16.80
N LEU A 27 -19.97 -3.41 16.05
CA LEU A 27 -20.49 -2.84 14.81
C LEU A 27 -20.76 -3.93 13.75
N PHE A 28 -19.87 -4.90 13.62
CA PHE A 28 -20.09 -6.03 12.71
C PHE A 28 -21.32 -6.86 13.11
N ALA A 29 -21.50 -7.13 14.39
CA ALA A 29 -22.66 -7.89 14.89
C ALA A 29 -24.00 -7.19 14.56
N PHE A 30 -24.05 -5.86 14.60
CA PHE A 30 -25.27 -5.11 14.32
C PHE A 30 -25.51 -4.84 12.82
N PHE A 31 -24.45 -4.58 12.06
CA PHE A 31 -24.59 -4.02 10.71
C PHE A 31 -24.17 -4.99 9.59
N VAL A 32 -23.43 -6.04 9.87
CA VAL A 32 -22.82 -6.88 8.83
C VAL A 32 -23.50 -8.24 8.76
N GLU A 33 -23.82 -8.66 7.52
CA GLU A 33 -24.38 -9.98 7.20
C GLU A 33 -23.52 -10.64 6.10
N THR A 34 -23.46 -11.95 6.09
CA THR A 34 -22.85 -12.69 5.00
C THR A 34 -23.69 -12.58 3.73
N GLY A 35 -23.04 -12.51 2.58
CA GLY A 35 -23.72 -12.41 1.27
C GLY A 35 -24.60 -13.62 0.95
N ASP A 36 -25.34 -13.51 -0.16
CA ASP A 36 -26.32 -14.52 -0.57
C ASP A 36 -25.69 -15.92 -0.72
N PRO A 37 -26.31 -16.96 -0.13
CA PRO A 37 -25.89 -18.36 -0.28
C PRO A 37 -26.02 -18.89 -1.72
N GLU A 38 -26.73 -18.16 -2.61
CA GLU A 38 -26.98 -18.54 -4.00
C GLU A 38 -25.91 -18.02 -5.00
N GLU A 39 -24.79 -17.46 -4.54
CA GLU A 39 -23.72 -17.14 -5.46
C GLU A 39 -23.09 -18.45 -5.95
N GLY A 40 -23.32 -18.79 -7.22
CA GLY A 40 -22.89 -20.08 -7.80
C GLY A 40 -21.38 -20.33 -7.62
N ASP A 41 -21.01 -21.57 -7.38
CA ASP A 41 -19.65 -22.02 -7.04
C ASP A 41 -18.57 -21.50 -8.00
N GLU A 42 -18.84 -21.46 -9.29
CA GLU A 42 -17.89 -20.97 -10.30
C GLU A 42 -17.55 -19.49 -10.11
N LYS A 43 -18.54 -18.65 -9.79
CA LYS A 43 -18.35 -17.23 -9.56
C LYS A 43 -17.62 -16.98 -8.26
N PHE A 44 -17.87 -17.78 -7.23
CA PHE A 44 -17.14 -17.74 -5.96
C PHE A 44 -15.68 -18.11 -6.18
N ILE A 45 -15.37 -19.22 -6.86
CA ILE A 45 -13.99 -19.67 -7.11
C ILE A 45 -13.18 -18.60 -7.86
N ASN A 46 -13.75 -18.01 -8.90
CA ASN A 46 -13.07 -16.96 -9.67
C ASN A 46 -12.83 -15.71 -8.84
N SER A 47 -13.79 -15.31 -8.00
CA SER A 47 -13.64 -14.15 -7.11
C SER A 47 -12.66 -14.42 -5.98
N TYR A 48 -12.61 -15.66 -5.49
CA TYR A 48 -11.71 -16.08 -4.41
C TYR A 48 -10.25 -16.10 -4.88
N ALA A 49 -9.96 -16.53 -6.10
CA ALA A 49 -8.61 -16.47 -6.65
C ALA A 49 -8.07 -15.05 -6.72
N ASN A 50 -8.89 -14.10 -7.20
CA ASN A 50 -8.51 -12.68 -7.20
C ASN A 50 -8.29 -12.13 -5.79
N PHE A 51 -9.14 -12.52 -4.84
CA PHE A 51 -8.98 -12.14 -3.43
C PHE A 51 -7.67 -12.68 -2.86
N GLN A 52 -7.32 -13.95 -3.09
CA GLN A 52 -6.07 -14.55 -2.62
C GLN A 52 -4.84 -13.79 -3.14
N ASP A 53 -4.82 -13.44 -4.42
CA ASP A 53 -3.71 -12.71 -5.02
C ASP A 53 -3.51 -11.32 -4.37
N VAL A 54 -4.61 -10.58 -4.17
CA VAL A 54 -4.58 -9.27 -3.50
C VAL A 54 -4.17 -9.43 -2.04
N HIS A 55 -4.69 -10.43 -1.35
CA HIS A 55 -4.38 -10.71 0.05
C HIS A 55 -2.88 -11.00 0.27
N VAL A 56 -2.30 -11.85 -0.56
CA VAL A 56 -0.84 -12.12 -0.53
C VAL A 56 -0.05 -10.84 -0.77
N MET A 57 -0.46 -10.01 -1.74
CA MET A 57 0.21 -8.76 -2.05
C MET A 57 0.16 -7.78 -0.87
N VAL A 58 -1.00 -7.64 -0.22
CA VAL A 58 -1.19 -6.73 0.92
C VAL A 58 -0.33 -7.16 2.12
N PHE A 59 -0.41 -8.41 2.53
CA PHE A 59 0.24 -8.86 3.75
C PHE A 59 1.72 -9.21 3.56
N LEU A 60 2.09 -9.94 2.52
CA LEU A 60 3.49 -10.29 2.28
C LEU A 60 4.21 -9.19 1.50
N GLY A 61 3.60 -8.65 0.46
CA GLY A 61 4.22 -7.64 -0.39
C GLY A 61 4.52 -6.35 0.38
N PHE A 62 3.51 -5.64 0.80
CA PHE A 62 3.69 -4.39 1.56
C PHE A 62 4.30 -4.61 2.94
N GLY A 63 3.95 -5.73 3.63
CA GLY A 63 4.48 -6.06 4.93
C GLY A 63 6.00 -6.17 4.93
N PHE A 64 6.55 -6.97 4.02
CA PHE A 64 8.01 -7.12 3.90
C PHE A 64 8.69 -5.93 3.24
N LEU A 65 8.05 -5.25 2.29
CA LEU A 65 8.62 -4.02 1.72
C LEU A 65 8.91 -2.99 2.80
N ALA A 66 8.06 -2.87 3.82
CA ALA A 66 8.26 -1.96 4.94
C ALA A 66 9.43 -2.31 5.87
N SER A 67 10.11 -3.46 5.68
CA SER A 67 11.22 -3.91 6.54
C SER A 67 12.59 -3.29 6.21
N PHE A 68 12.67 -2.34 5.29
CA PHE A 68 13.93 -1.77 4.78
C PHE A 68 14.79 -1.05 5.81
N LEU A 69 14.24 -0.59 6.94
CA LEU A 69 14.99 0.07 8.01
C LEU A 69 15.48 -0.94 9.04
N VAL A 70 16.80 -0.98 9.31
CA VAL A 70 17.46 -1.94 10.23
C VAL A 70 16.82 -1.99 11.61
N ARG A 71 16.60 -0.82 12.22
CA ARG A 71 16.08 -0.75 13.58
C ARG A 71 14.65 -1.25 13.72
N TYR A 72 13.86 -1.14 12.67
CA TYR A 72 12.42 -1.40 12.68
C TYR A 72 12.05 -2.63 11.83
N GLY A 73 13.00 -3.29 11.18
CA GLY A 73 12.76 -4.32 10.18
C GLY A 73 11.75 -5.39 10.63
N PHE A 74 11.97 -6.06 11.76
CA PHE A 74 11.05 -7.09 12.25
C PHE A 74 9.76 -6.52 12.83
N SER A 75 9.84 -5.43 13.59
CA SER A 75 8.65 -4.81 14.17
C SER A 75 7.76 -4.17 13.09
N SER A 76 8.33 -3.73 11.98
CA SER A 76 7.61 -3.18 10.86
C SER A 76 6.63 -4.17 10.24
N VAL A 77 7.04 -5.41 10.02
CA VAL A 77 6.16 -6.47 9.50
C VAL A 77 4.98 -6.69 10.43
N GLY A 78 5.21 -6.78 11.75
CA GLY A 78 4.13 -6.93 12.73
C GLY A 78 3.18 -5.74 12.76
N PHE A 79 3.70 -4.51 12.67
CA PHE A 79 2.86 -3.30 12.60
C PHE A 79 2.13 -3.16 11.27
N SER A 80 2.71 -3.58 10.15
CA SER A 80 2.01 -3.63 8.87
C SER A 80 0.82 -4.60 8.93
N MET A 81 0.99 -5.77 9.53
CA MET A 81 -0.12 -6.71 9.75
C MET A 81 -1.21 -6.11 10.64
N LEU A 82 -0.84 -5.44 11.73
CA LEU A 82 -1.80 -4.78 12.63
C LEU A 82 -2.58 -3.68 11.91
N VAL A 83 -1.88 -2.81 11.18
CA VAL A 83 -2.48 -1.73 10.39
C VAL A 83 -3.41 -2.30 9.33
N ALA A 84 -2.97 -3.30 8.56
CA ALA A 84 -3.79 -3.93 7.53
C ALA A 84 -5.07 -4.56 8.13
N ALA A 85 -4.94 -5.32 9.21
CA ALA A 85 -6.07 -5.99 9.86
C ALA A 85 -7.11 -4.98 10.40
N MET A 86 -6.67 -3.88 10.99
CA MET A 86 -7.56 -2.81 11.45
C MET A 86 -8.18 -2.03 10.29
N ALA A 87 -7.38 -1.73 9.27
CA ALA A 87 -7.81 -1.03 8.07
C ALA A 87 -8.89 -1.79 7.31
N ILE A 88 -8.74 -3.11 7.12
CA ILE A 88 -9.72 -3.96 6.43
C ILE A 88 -11.08 -3.93 7.16
N GLN A 89 -11.10 -4.08 8.47
CA GLN A 89 -12.33 -4.06 9.26
C GLN A 89 -13.02 -2.70 9.12
N TRP A 90 -12.27 -1.62 9.30
CA TRP A 90 -12.80 -0.27 9.19
C TRP A 90 -13.28 0.07 7.77
N ALA A 91 -12.52 -0.29 6.75
CA ALA A 91 -12.88 -0.10 5.35
C ALA A 91 -14.14 -0.87 4.96
N THR A 92 -14.32 -2.10 5.46
CA THR A 92 -15.53 -2.90 5.21
C THR A 92 -16.77 -2.19 5.72
N LEU A 93 -16.72 -1.61 6.92
CA LEU A 93 -17.82 -0.83 7.49
C LEU A 93 -18.09 0.44 6.69
N LEU A 94 -17.05 1.23 6.42
CA LEU A 94 -17.19 2.50 5.71
C LEU A 94 -17.70 2.31 4.27
N ASN A 95 -17.13 1.37 3.51
CA ASN A 95 -17.59 1.05 2.17
C ASN A 95 -19.04 0.54 2.19
N GLY A 96 -19.37 -0.27 3.18
CA GLY A 96 -20.74 -0.75 3.36
C GLY A 96 -21.73 0.38 3.58
N PHE A 97 -21.42 1.35 4.42
CA PHE A 97 -22.30 2.50 4.69
C PHE A 97 -22.37 3.52 3.55
N LEU A 98 -21.24 3.81 2.89
CA LEU A 98 -21.17 4.87 1.88
C LEU A 98 -21.50 4.39 0.47
N MET A 99 -21.15 3.14 0.12
CA MET A 99 -21.28 2.63 -1.25
C MET A 99 -22.53 1.76 -1.44
N THR A 100 -23.17 1.28 -0.36
CA THR A 100 -24.33 0.39 -0.46
C THR A 100 -25.60 1.20 -0.38
N SER A 101 -26.36 1.23 -1.48
CA SER A 101 -27.69 1.86 -1.56
C SER A 101 -28.80 0.95 -0.98
N SER A 102 -28.51 0.17 0.05
CA SER A 102 -29.50 -0.74 0.64
C SER A 102 -30.39 0.00 1.65
N PRO A 103 -31.71 -0.07 1.52
CA PRO A 103 -32.63 0.56 2.47
C PRO A 103 -32.60 -0.11 3.86
N SER A 104 -31.96 -1.26 4.03
CA SER A 104 -31.99 -2.06 5.26
C SER A 104 -30.88 -1.75 6.26
N TRP A 105 -30.00 -0.79 6.00
CA TRP A 105 -28.82 -0.50 6.83
C TRP A 105 -27.88 -1.70 7.09
N LYS A 106 -28.12 -2.83 6.40
CA LYS A 106 -27.33 -4.06 6.52
C LYS A 106 -26.29 -4.14 5.40
N ILE A 107 -25.05 -4.33 5.81
CA ILE A 107 -23.89 -4.47 4.92
C ILE A 107 -23.73 -5.94 4.58
N ARG A 108 -23.92 -6.30 3.31
CA ARG A 108 -23.69 -7.68 2.83
C ARG A 108 -22.28 -7.84 2.35
N ILE A 109 -21.49 -8.70 3.03
CA ILE A 109 -20.12 -9.00 2.65
C ILE A 109 -20.13 -9.98 1.47
N LYS A 110 -19.40 -9.59 0.39
CA LYS A 110 -19.09 -10.42 -0.78
C LYS A 110 -17.58 -10.44 -1.00
N MET A 111 -17.05 -11.38 -1.75
CA MET A 111 -15.60 -11.43 -2.09
C MET A 111 -15.10 -10.10 -2.64
N LYS A 112 -15.88 -9.46 -3.51
CA LYS A 112 -15.56 -8.14 -4.04
C LYS A 112 -15.40 -7.07 -2.95
N SER A 113 -16.28 -7.07 -1.95
CA SER A 113 -16.19 -6.08 -0.85
C SER A 113 -14.97 -6.30 0.04
N LEU A 114 -14.49 -7.55 0.15
CA LEU A 114 -13.22 -7.84 0.84
C LEU A 114 -12.02 -7.33 0.03
N VAL A 115 -12.02 -7.52 -1.29
CA VAL A 115 -10.98 -6.96 -2.17
C VAL A 115 -10.97 -5.43 -2.10
N ASP A 116 -12.14 -4.77 -2.12
CA ASP A 116 -12.25 -3.31 -1.94
C ASP A 116 -11.67 -2.86 -0.60
N ALA A 117 -11.91 -3.62 0.48
CA ALA A 117 -11.35 -3.33 1.79
C ALA A 117 -9.82 -3.50 1.84
N GLU A 118 -9.27 -4.50 1.16
CA GLU A 118 -7.83 -4.71 1.04
C GLU A 118 -7.14 -3.62 0.22
N ILE A 119 -7.79 -3.10 -0.81
CA ILE A 119 -7.30 -1.93 -1.55
C ILE A 119 -7.22 -0.71 -0.64
N CYS A 120 -8.23 -0.48 0.21
CA CYS A 120 -8.17 0.59 1.22
C CYS A 120 -7.02 0.36 2.22
N ALA A 121 -6.81 -0.88 2.68
CA ALA A 121 -5.69 -1.21 3.55
C ALA A 121 -4.34 -0.99 2.88
N SER A 122 -4.23 -1.26 1.57
CA SER A 122 -3.02 -0.98 0.79
C SER A 122 -2.68 0.51 0.78
N SER A 123 -3.68 1.40 0.70
CA SER A 123 -3.47 2.85 0.79
C SER A 123 -2.91 3.26 2.15
N ALA A 124 -3.44 2.68 3.24
CA ALA A 124 -2.90 2.92 4.59
C ALA A 124 -1.46 2.41 4.77
N LEU A 125 -1.12 1.28 4.14
CA LEU A 125 0.25 0.74 4.17
C LEU A 125 1.23 1.60 3.36
N LEU A 126 0.79 2.19 2.24
CA LEU A 126 1.57 3.17 1.49
C LEU A 126 1.84 4.43 2.34
N ALA A 127 0.81 4.97 2.98
CA ALA A 127 0.96 6.11 3.89
C ALA A 127 1.88 5.79 5.07
N MET A 128 1.80 4.57 5.63
CA MET A 128 2.70 4.08 6.67
C MET A 128 4.16 4.13 6.21
N GLY A 129 4.45 3.77 4.97
CA GLY A 129 5.82 3.81 4.42
C GLY A 129 6.47 5.19 4.51
N ALA A 130 5.71 6.26 4.32
CA ALA A 130 6.20 7.65 4.38
C ALA A 130 6.49 8.15 5.81
N VAL A 131 5.85 7.57 6.83
CA VAL A 131 6.02 7.94 8.25
C VAL A 131 6.83 6.92 9.04
N HIS A 132 7.36 5.91 8.36
CA HIS A 132 8.11 4.84 8.99
C HIS A 132 9.32 5.37 9.76
N GLY A 133 9.47 4.93 11.01
CA GLY A 133 10.52 5.41 11.90
C GLY A 133 10.26 6.77 12.58
N LYS A 134 9.21 7.50 12.20
CA LYS A 134 8.86 8.83 12.75
C LYS A 134 7.67 8.78 13.70
N THR A 135 6.81 7.76 13.58
CA THR A 135 5.58 7.58 14.37
C THR A 135 5.75 6.60 15.51
N ASN A 136 4.98 6.79 16.57
CA ASN A 136 4.77 5.77 17.59
C ASN A 136 3.58 4.85 17.21
N PRO A 137 3.44 3.65 17.82
CA PRO A 137 2.39 2.70 17.48
C PRO A 137 0.95 3.23 17.59
N VAL A 138 0.69 4.11 18.56
CA VAL A 138 -0.64 4.74 18.73
C VAL A 138 -0.92 5.70 17.58
N GLN A 139 0.06 6.54 17.23
CA GLN A 139 -0.08 7.45 16.09
C GLN A 139 -0.27 6.68 14.78
N LEU A 140 0.41 5.54 14.64
CA LEU A 140 0.30 4.70 13.46
C LEU A 140 -1.12 4.14 13.28
N LEU A 141 -1.73 3.61 14.37
CA LEU A 141 -3.11 3.14 14.36
C LEU A 141 -4.11 4.25 14.03
N LEU A 142 -3.99 5.40 14.69
CA LEU A 142 -4.89 6.51 14.45
C LEU A 142 -4.74 7.06 13.03
N MET A 143 -3.52 7.17 12.54
CA MET A 143 -3.22 7.59 11.18
C MET A 143 -3.87 6.66 10.15
N SER A 144 -3.78 5.33 10.35
CA SER A 144 -4.36 4.37 9.42
C SER A 144 -5.89 4.46 9.37
N LEU A 145 -6.56 4.67 10.50
CA LEU A 145 -8.02 4.87 10.53
C LEU A 145 -8.43 6.17 9.84
N MET A 146 -7.68 7.26 10.05
CA MET A 146 -7.93 8.53 9.38
C MET A 146 -7.70 8.42 7.87
N GLU A 147 -6.63 7.76 7.47
CA GLU A 147 -6.27 7.53 6.07
C GLU A 147 -7.36 6.74 5.36
N VAL A 148 -7.78 5.58 5.91
CA VAL A 148 -8.85 4.75 5.34
C VAL A 148 -10.15 5.55 5.24
N THR A 149 -10.49 6.33 6.25
CA THR A 149 -11.69 7.18 6.20
C THR A 149 -11.61 8.20 5.06
N GLY A 150 -10.50 8.89 4.95
CA GLY A 150 -10.27 9.86 3.87
C GLY A 150 -10.26 9.20 2.49
N PHE A 151 -9.64 8.03 2.38
CA PHE A 151 -9.59 7.30 1.12
C PHE A 151 -10.97 6.80 0.65
N VAL A 152 -11.79 6.24 1.54
CA VAL A 152 -13.15 5.80 1.22
C VAL A 152 -14.02 6.98 0.82
N ILE A 153 -13.93 8.12 1.52
CA ILE A 153 -14.62 9.35 1.14
C ILE A 153 -14.15 9.83 -0.23
N ASN A 154 -12.85 9.82 -0.49
CA ASN A 154 -12.29 10.18 -1.79
C ASN A 154 -12.81 9.25 -2.92
N GLN A 155 -12.87 7.95 -2.68
CA GLN A 155 -13.45 6.99 -3.64
C GLN A 155 -14.93 7.28 -3.91
N TRP A 156 -15.70 7.53 -2.86
CA TRP A 156 -17.12 7.89 -2.98
C TRP A 156 -17.30 9.17 -3.80
N LEU A 157 -16.51 10.20 -3.56
CA LEU A 157 -16.53 11.44 -4.33
C LEU A 157 -16.16 11.21 -5.80
N ILE A 158 -15.08 10.48 -6.07
CA ILE A 158 -14.65 10.16 -7.43
C ILE A 158 -15.72 9.36 -8.16
N HIS A 159 -16.31 8.36 -7.50
CA HIS A 159 -17.37 7.54 -8.12
C HIS A 159 -18.63 8.36 -8.41
N SER A 160 -19.00 9.28 -7.53
CA SER A 160 -20.15 10.16 -7.74
C SER A 160 -19.95 11.16 -8.88
N LEU A 161 -18.72 11.67 -9.03
CA LEU A 161 -18.40 12.71 -10.04
C LEU A 161 -18.02 12.12 -11.40
N PHE A 162 -17.24 11.05 -11.43
CA PHE A 162 -16.58 10.58 -12.66
C PHE A 162 -16.97 9.16 -13.10
N LYS A 163 -17.87 8.47 -12.42
CA LYS A 163 -18.45 7.14 -12.74
C LYS A 163 -17.54 6.02 -13.28
N THR A 164 -16.35 6.35 -13.80
CA THR A 164 -15.45 5.45 -14.55
C THR A 164 -14.04 5.34 -14.00
N MET A 165 -13.66 6.10 -12.97
CA MET A 165 -12.29 6.04 -12.46
C MET A 165 -12.06 4.80 -11.58
N SER A 166 -10.93 4.14 -11.82
CA SER A 166 -10.49 2.98 -11.03
C SER A 166 -10.07 3.40 -9.62
N SER A 167 -10.54 2.68 -8.60
CA SER A 167 -10.11 2.83 -7.21
C SER A 167 -8.59 2.71 -7.04
N ILE A 168 -7.94 1.91 -7.87
CA ILE A 168 -6.50 1.63 -7.83
C ILE A 168 -5.66 2.85 -8.22
N MET A 169 -6.15 3.68 -9.15
CA MET A 169 -5.49 4.94 -9.49
C MET A 169 -5.44 5.88 -8.29
N SER A 170 -6.59 6.10 -7.68
CA SER A 170 -6.70 7.02 -6.54
C SER A 170 -5.92 6.54 -5.31
N LEU A 171 -5.78 5.23 -5.13
CA LEU A 171 -5.04 4.60 -4.03
C LEU A 171 -3.60 5.11 -3.93
N HIS A 172 -2.84 5.04 -5.02
CA HIS A 172 -1.43 5.39 -4.99
C HIS A 172 -1.22 6.89 -4.79
N VAL A 173 -2.04 7.71 -5.45
CA VAL A 173 -1.99 9.16 -5.31
C VAL A 173 -2.41 9.58 -3.91
N PHE A 174 -3.56 9.10 -3.44
CA PHE A 174 -4.09 9.47 -2.13
C PHE A 174 -3.20 8.99 -0.99
N GLY A 175 -2.85 7.70 -0.95
CA GLY A 175 -2.03 7.13 0.10
C GLY A 175 -0.64 7.78 0.19
N THR A 176 -0.02 8.06 -0.96
CA THR A 176 1.28 8.75 -1.00
C THR A 176 1.18 10.19 -0.51
N LEU A 177 0.20 10.96 -1.01
CA LEU A 177 0.00 12.35 -0.59
C LEU A 177 -0.34 12.43 0.89
N PHE A 178 -1.25 11.59 1.38
CA PHE A 178 -1.61 11.54 2.79
C PHE A 178 -0.39 11.21 3.66
N GLY A 179 0.40 10.21 3.27
CA GLY A 179 1.62 9.83 3.97
C GLY A 179 2.67 10.95 4.01
N VAL A 180 2.91 11.62 2.88
CA VAL A 180 3.85 12.76 2.78
C VAL A 180 3.37 13.93 3.65
N MET A 181 2.09 14.30 3.57
CA MET A 181 1.52 15.37 4.39
C MET A 181 1.61 15.04 5.89
N THR A 182 1.29 13.81 6.28
CA THR A 182 1.43 13.35 7.67
C THR A 182 2.89 13.38 8.11
N SER A 183 3.81 12.94 7.25
CA SER A 183 5.25 13.02 7.51
C SER A 183 5.73 14.46 7.71
N TRP A 184 5.19 15.40 6.94
CA TRP A 184 5.49 16.83 7.07
C TRP A 184 4.95 17.43 8.37
N VAL A 185 3.69 17.11 8.73
CA VAL A 185 3.09 17.56 10.00
C VAL A 185 3.84 17.01 11.22
N LEU A 186 4.34 15.77 11.13
CA LEU A 186 5.12 15.14 12.18
C LEU A 186 6.61 15.53 12.17
N TYR A 187 7.02 16.32 11.17
CA TYR A 187 8.41 16.77 11.06
C TYR A 187 8.77 17.69 12.23
N ARG A 188 9.81 17.30 12.98
CA ARG A 188 10.43 18.11 14.02
C ARG A 188 11.93 18.15 13.75
N THR A 189 12.52 19.32 13.88
CA THR A 189 13.98 19.52 13.74
C THR A 189 14.80 18.63 14.67
N GLU A 190 14.26 18.30 15.84
CA GLU A 190 14.85 17.34 16.79
C GLU A 190 14.85 15.88 16.29
N ASN A 191 14.00 15.57 15.32
CA ASN A 191 13.91 14.26 14.66
C ASN A 191 14.78 14.17 13.40
N MET A 192 15.65 15.18 13.15
CA MET A 192 16.67 15.07 12.12
C MET A 192 17.38 13.72 12.23
N PRO A 193 17.60 13.03 11.14
CA PRO A 193 18.12 11.67 11.13
C PRO A 193 19.47 11.64 11.86
N LYS A 194 19.44 11.16 13.09
CA LYS A 194 20.67 10.66 13.68
C LYS A 194 20.96 9.38 12.92
N HIS A 195 22.03 9.40 12.15
CA HIS A 195 22.49 8.39 11.20
C HIS A 195 22.29 6.90 11.57
N GLU A 196 22.11 6.58 12.84
CA GLU A 196 21.91 5.22 13.31
C GLU A 196 20.50 4.65 13.13
N LYS A 197 19.46 5.49 13.05
CA LYS A 197 18.06 5.03 12.92
C LYS A 197 17.65 4.73 11.47
N GLU A 198 18.36 5.32 10.52
CA GLU A 198 18.08 5.22 9.07
C GLU A 198 19.11 4.36 8.33
N LYS A 199 19.92 3.59 9.04
CA LYS A 199 20.86 2.67 8.39
C LYS A 199 20.13 1.56 7.66
N PHE A 200 20.56 1.34 6.41
CA PHE A 200 20.20 0.16 5.63
C PHE A 200 21.25 -0.92 5.89
N ASP A 201 20.79 -2.15 6.06
CA ASP A 201 21.63 -3.34 6.13
C ASP A 201 21.25 -4.30 5.01
N SER A 202 22.19 -5.13 4.61
CA SER A 202 21.97 -6.14 3.57
C SER A 202 20.86 -7.12 3.94
N LYS A 203 20.69 -7.46 5.22
CA LYS A 203 19.62 -8.36 5.70
C LYS A 203 18.25 -7.70 5.56
N SER A 204 18.08 -6.48 6.06
CA SER A 204 16.82 -5.73 5.92
C SER A 204 16.51 -5.45 4.45
N GLY A 205 17.52 -5.14 3.64
CA GLY A 205 17.39 -4.99 2.20
C GLY A 205 16.92 -6.27 1.49
N LEU A 206 17.39 -7.44 1.93
CA LEU A 206 16.93 -8.72 1.39
C LEU A 206 15.44 -8.98 1.72
N PHE A 207 15.01 -8.77 2.95
CA PHE A 207 13.59 -8.90 3.32
C PHE A 207 12.70 -7.93 2.57
N ALA A 208 13.11 -6.67 2.41
CA ALA A 208 12.38 -5.71 1.60
C ALA A 208 12.32 -6.12 0.12
N MET A 209 13.37 -6.76 -0.41
CA MET A 209 13.38 -7.32 -1.76
C MET A 209 12.41 -8.48 -1.92
N PHE A 210 12.23 -9.32 -0.90
CA PHE A 210 11.15 -10.32 -0.88
C PHE A 210 9.78 -9.66 -1.03
N GLY A 211 9.50 -8.62 -0.25
CA GLY A 211 8.27 -7.84 -0.40
C GLY A 211 8.09 -7.29 -1.81
N THR A 212 9.15 -6.70 -2.38
CA THR A 212 9.15 -6.22 -3.76
C THR A 212 8.83 -7.32 -4.77
N LEU A 213 9.38 -8.52 -4.57
CA LEU A 213 9.13 -9.66 -5.46
C LEU A 213 7.67 -10.12 -5.41
N PHE A 214 7.08 -10.22 -4.22
CA PHE A 214 5.65 -10.53 -4.08
C PHE A 214 4.78 -9.45 -4.71
N LEU A 215 5.08 -8.18 -4.49
CA LEU A 215 4.39 -7.09 -5.15
C LEU A 215 4.48 -7.20 -6.67
N TRP A 216 5.67 -7.46 -7.21
CA TRP A 216 5.89 -7.60 -8.65
C TRP A 216 5.07 -8.74 -9.26
N MET A 217 5.06 -9.91 -8.60
CA MET A 217 4.37 -11.10 -9.10
C MET A 217 2.84 -10.94 -9.12
N PHE A 218 2.27 -10.34 -8.09
CA PHE A 218 0.83 -10.22 -7.91
C PHE A 218 0.23 -8.90 -8.39
N TRP A 219 1.05 -7.95 -8.85
CA TRP A 219 0.60 -6.65 -9.33
C TRP A 219 -0.38 -6.70 -10.50
N PRO A 220 -0.21 -7.58 -11.50
CA PRO A 220 -1.19 -7.74 -12.58
C PRO A 220 -2.59 -8.13 -12.07
N SER A 221 -2.68 -9.06 -11.11
CA SER A 221 -3.94 -9.43 -10.47
C SER A 221 -4.52 -8.28 -9.67
N PHE A 222 -3.69 -7.55 -8.93
CA PHE A 222 -4.11 -6.40 -8.13
C PHE A 222 -4.73 -5.28 -9.00
N ASN A 223 -4.07 -4.88 -10.07
CA ASN A 223 -4.59 -3.85 -10.98
C ASN A 223 -5.87 -4.28 -11.69
N SER A 224 -6.07 -5.57 -11.93
CA SER A 224 -7.25 -6.12 -12.61
C SER A 224 -8.36 -6.60 -11.68
N ALA A 225 -8.13 -6.65 -10.36
CA ALA A 225 -9.04 -7.28 -9.40
C ALA A 225 -10.46 -6.69 -9.38
N LEU A 226 -10.61 -5.39 -9.54
CA LEU A 226 -11.88 -4.68 -9.52
C LEU A 226 -12.42 -4.32 -10.90
N VAL A 227 -11.65 -4.55 -11.95
CA VAL A 227 -11.95 -4.09 -13.31
C VAL A 227 -12.27 -5.28 -14.20
N LYS A 228 -13.28 -5.11 -15.07
CA LYS A 228 -13.71 -6.16 -15.98
C LYS A 228 -12.76 -6.41 -17.17
N TYR A 229 -11.74 -5.60 -17.34
CA TYR A 229 -10.86 -5.62 -18.52
C TYR A 229 -9.57 -6.41 -18.26
N LYS A 230 -9.51 -7.64 -18.79
CA LYS A 230 -8.32 -8.50 -18.73
C LYS A 230 -7.06 -7.86 -19.33
N ILE A 231 -7.23 -6.90 -20.24
CA ILE A 231 -6.12 -6.19 -20.88
C ILE A 231 -5.23 -5.44 -19.90
N ILE A 232 -5.79 -5.00 -18.76
CA ILE A 232 -5.03 -4.33 -17.69
C ILE A 232 -3.98 -5.25 -17.09
N ALA A 233 -4.29 -6.53 -16.91
CA ALA A 233 -3.31 -7.50 -16.40
C ALA A 233 -2.14 -7.67 -17.37
N TYR A 234 -2.41 -7.75 -18.67
CA TYR A 234 -1.37 -7.90 -19.70
C TYR A 234 -0.49 -6.65 -19.79
N GLY A 235 -1.11 -5.46 -19.82
CA GLY A 235 -0.41 -4.19 -19.84
C GLY A 235 0.47 -3.99 -18.60
N THR A 236 -0.07 -4.31 -17.43
CA THR A 236 0.69 -4.25 -16.16
C THR A 236 1.88 -5.18 -16.16
N TYR A 237 1.71 -6.41 -16.63
CA TYR A 237 2.81 -7.39 -16.70
C TYR A 237 3.95 -6.90 -17.61
N LEU A 238 3.63 -6.43 -18.82
CA LEU A 238 4.63 -5.92 -19.77
C LEU A 238 5.31 -4.66 -19.23
N SER A 239 4.58 -3.77 -18.64
CA SER A 239 5.09 -2.55 -18.02
C SER A 239 6.07 -2.85 -16.89
N LEU A 240 5.74 -3.80 -16.01
CA LEU A 240 6.63 -4.25 -14.93
C LEU A 240 7.92 -4.87 -15.46
N ALA A 241 7.85 -5.68 -16.53
CA ALA A 241 9.03 -6.28 -17.15
C ALA A 241 9.99 -5.20 -17.67
N VAL A 242 9.48 -4.22 -18.41
CA VAL A 242 10.28 -3.08 -18.91
C VAL A 242 10.81 -2.22 -17.78
N SER A 243 9.96 -1.94 -16.79
CA SER A 243 10.32 -1.16 -15.60
C SER A 243 11.50 -1.78 -14.85
N THR A 244 11.52 -3.10 -14.73
CA THR A 244 12.59 -3.83 -14.07
C THR A 244 13.94 -3.65 -14.81
N VAL A 245 13.95 -3.87 -16.11
CA VAL A 245 15.18 -3.71 -16.93
C VAL A 245 15.67 -2.27 -16.88
N THR A 246 14.75 -1.31 -17.05
CA THR A 246 15.07 0.12 -17.03
C THR A 246 15.64 0.56 -15.68
N ALA A 247 14.98 0.17 -14.57
CA ALA A 247 15.43 0.52 -13.23
C ALA A 247 16.84 0.01 -12.93
N MET A 248 17.14 -1.25 -13.31
CA MET A 248 18.46 -1.85 -13.13
C MET A 248 19.52 -1.14 -13.98
N ALA A 249 19.22 -0.90 -15.26
CA ALA A 249 20.15 -0.22 -16.17
C ALA A 249 20.46 1.21 -15.71
N VAL A 250 19.41 2.00 -15.40
CA VAL A 250 19.57 3.39 -14.96
C VAL A 250 20.25 3.48 -13.60
N SER A 251 19.96 2.56 -12.67
CA SER A 251 20.65 2.51 -11.36
C SER A 251 22.16 2.25 -11.54
N ALA A 252 22.56 1.34 -12.43
CA ALA A 252 23.96 1.06 -12.72
C ALA A 252 24.64 2.24 -13.43
N LEU A 253 24.02 2.79 -14.49
CA LEU A 253 24.55 3.93 -15.25
C LEU A 253 24.70 5.19 -14.39
N SER A 254 23.77 5.42 -13.47
CA SER A 254 23.83 6.57 -12.59
C SER A 254 24.82 6.40 -11.43
N SER A 255 25.39 5.23 -11.21
CA SER A 255 26.36 4.97 -10.14
C SER A 255 27.80 5.24 -10.61
N PRO A 256 28.60 6.05 -9.86
CA PRO A 256 30.02 6.27 -10.22
C PRO A 256 30.86 4.97 -10.25
N THR A 257 30.43 3.96 -9.50
CA THR A 257 31.11 2.66 -9.41
C THR A 257 30.49 1.57 -10.27
N GLY A 258 29.44 1.89 -11.04
CA GLY A 258 28.65 0.91 -11.81
C GLY A 258 27.85 -0.08 -10.96
N LYS A 259 27.82 0.08 -9.63
CA LYS A 259 27.08 -0.81 -8.73
C LYS A 259 25.62 -0.37 -8.64
N MET A 260 24.73 -1.33 -8.77
CA MET A 260 23.28 -1.12 -8.56
C MET A 260 22.98 -0.84 -7.08
N ASN A 261 22.10 0.10 -6.83
CA ASN A 261 21.63 0.40 -5.47
C ASN A 261 20.30 -0.33 -5.21
N LEU A 262 20.32 -1.27 -4.28
CA LEU A 262 19.16 -2.11 -3.96
C LEU A 262 17.93 -1.30 -3.56
N VAL A 263 18.10 -0.21 -2.80
CA VAL A 263 17.01 0.66 -2.35
C VAL A 263 16.33 1.37 -3.53
N HIS A 264 17.11 1.83 -4.51
CA HIS A 264 16.58 2.45 -5.72
C HIS A 264 15.79 1.43 -6.56
N ILE A 265 16.33 0.21 -6.68
CA ILE A 265 15.73 -0.86 -7.46
C ILE A 265 14.38 -1.27 -6.88
N GLN A 266 14.28 -1.49 -5.57
CA GLN A 266 13.06 -1.95 -4.91
C GLN A 266 11.82 -1.11 -5.25
N GLY A 267 11.95 0.22 -5.23
CA GLY A 267 10.84 1.11 -5.60
C GLY A 267 10.66 1.27 -7.11
N SER A 268 11.78 1.36 -7.85
CA SER A 268 11.72 1.70 -9.28
C SER A 268 11.22 0.57 -10.16
N ILE A 269 11.47 -0.70 -9.81
CA ILE A 269 10.93 -1.83 -10.58
C ILE A 269 9.42 -1.98 -10.48
N LEU A 270 8.80 -1.43 -9.44
CA LEU A 270 7.34 -1.42 -9.26
C LEU A 270 6.67 -0.21 -9.92
N ALA A 271 7.45 0.80 -10.33
CA ALA A 271 6.91 2.05 -10.86
C ALA A 271 6.03 1.85 -12.11
N GLY A 272 6.38 0.87 -12.96
CA GLY A 272 5.57 0.49 -14.11
C GLY A 272 4.20 -0.03 -13.72
N GLY A 273 4.12 -0.90 -12.70
CA GLY A 273 2.85 -1.43 -12.19
C GLY A 273 1.94 -0.34 -11.61
N VAL A 274 2.52 0.61 -10.89
CA VAL A 274 1.81 1.79 -10.37
C VAL A 274 1.24 2.63 -11.52
N ALA A 275 2.07 2.95 -12.51
CA ALA A 275 1.69 3.84 -13.60
C ALA A 275 0.62 3.23 -14.53
N THR A 276 0.67 1.92 -14.76
CA THR A 276 -0.28 1.23 -15.65
C THR A 276 -1.59 0.83 -14.96
N GLY A 277 -1.68 0.88 -13.64
CA GLY A 277 -2.95 0.66 -12.92
C GLY A 277 -4.06 1.63 -13.31
N THR A 278 -3.71 2.70 -13.98
CA THR A 278 -4.61 3.77 -14.39
C THR A 278 -4.92 3.76 -15.89
N ALA A 279 -4.06 3.14 -16.69
CA ALA A 279 -4.10 3.22 -18.14
C ALA A 279 -4.78 1.97 -18.73
N VAL A 280 -5.99 2.14 -19.23
CA VAL A 280 -6.61 1.15 -20.12
C VAL A 280 -6.09 1.41 -21.53
N THR A 281 -4.85 1.00 -21.81
CA THR A 281 -4.34 1.07 -23.16
C THR A 281 -4.69 -0.25 -23.88
N ALA A 282 -5.22 -0.15 -25.09
CA ALA A 282 -5.50 -1.33 -25.92
C ALA A 282 -4.22 -1.81 -26.65
N VAL A 283 -3.09 -1.14 -26.42
CA VAL A 283 -1.87 -1.30 -27.23
C VAL A 283 -0.66 -1.60 -26.35
N PRO A 284 -0.12 -2.84 -26.40
CA PRO A 284 0.93 -3.30 -25.48
C PRO A 284 2.21 -2.44 -25.46
N TRP A 285 2.62 -1.89 -26.58
CA TRP A 285 3.82 -1.04 -26.62
C TRP A 285 3.66 0.27 -25.84
N MET A 286 2.43 0.78 -25.70
CA MET A 286 2.17 1.97 -24.89
C MET A 286 2.39 1.67 -23.41
N ASP A 287 1.91 0.52 -22.91
CA ASP A 287 2.15 0.08 -21.54
C ASP A 287 3.63 -0.10 -21.25
N MET A 288 4.38 -0.68 -22.20
CA MET A 288 5.84 -0.81 -22.13
C MET A 288 6.53 0.58 -22.07
N THR A 289 6.05 1.54 -22.86
CA THR A 289 6.59 2.92 -22.85
C THR A 289 6.29 3.61 -21.51
N ILE A 290 5.09 3.44 -20.97
CA ILE A 290 4.72 3.95 -19.64
C ILE A 290 5.66 3.35 -18.58
N GLY A 291 5.88 2.04 -18.62
CA GLY A 291 6.79 1.36 -17.70
C GLY A 291 8.22 1.87 -17.78
N PHE A 292 8.72 2.11 -18.99
CA PHE A 292 10.04 2.69 -19.22
C PHE A 292 10.16 4.09 -18.59
N CYS A 293 9.24 4.98 -18.92
CA CYS A 293 9.24 6.35 -18.40
C CYS A 293 9.07 6.38 -16.88
N ALA A 294 8.17 5.57 -16.32
CA ALA A 294 7.94 5.51 -14.89
C ALA A 294 9.18 5.04 -14.11
N ALA A 295 9.84 3.99 -14.58
CA ALA A 295 11.06 3.48 -13.96
C ALA A 295 12.23 4.47 -14.08
N LEU A 296 12.37 5.14 -15.22
CA LEU A 296 13.37 6.18 -15.43
C LEU A 296 13.19 7.32 -14.43
N LEU A 297 11.96 7.88 -14.33
CA LEU A 297 11.63 8.95 -13.41
C LEU A 297 11.82 8.54 -11.95
N ALA A 298 11.37 7.34 -11.58
CA ALA A 298 11.51 6.84 -10.22
C ALA A 298 12.99 6.67 -9.84
N THR A 299 13.80 6.04 -10.69
CA THR A 299 15.23 5.80 -10.40
C THR A 299 16.01 7.12 -10.29
N LEU A 300 15.77 8.05 -11.20
CA LEU A 300 16.40 9.38 -11.16
C LEU A 300 15.91 10.18 -9.94
N GLY A 301 14.62 10.09 -9.61
CA GLY A 301 14.04 10.70 -8.43
C GLY A 301 14.71 10.20 -7.14
N PHE A 302 14.84 8.90 -6.95
CA PHE A 302 15.53 8.32 -5.79
C PHE A 302 16.98 8.80 -5.69
N ARG A 303 17.65 8.98 -6.80
CA ARG A 303 19.05 9.42 -6.79
C ARG A 303 19.22 10.90 -6.50
N TYR A 304 18.51 11.75 -7.23
CA TYR A 304 18.77 13.20 -7.22
C TYR A 304 17.92 13.96 -6.19
N LEU A 305 16.66 13.58 -5.99
CA LEU A 305 15.79 14.26 -5.02
C LEU A 305 16.23 13.97 -3.58
N LYS A 306 16.70 12.74 -3.27
CA LYS A 306 17.20 12.41 -1.94
C LYS A 306 18.44 13.25 -1.59
N VAL A 307 19.34 13.46 -2.55
CA VAL A 307 20.54 14.31 -2.36
C VAL A 307 20.16 15.77 -2.13
N ALA A 308 19.19 16.28 -2.92
CA ALA A 308 18.73 17.66 -2.76
C ALA A 308 18.07 17.91 -1.40
N TYR A 309 17.34 16.92 -0.85
CA TYR A 309 16.67 17.04 0.44
C TYR A 309 17.63 17.00 1.63
N ILE A 310 18.79 16.32 1.48
CA ILE A 310 19.85 16.28 2.51
C ILE A 310 20.72 17.55 2.47
N GLN A 311 20.80 18.22 1.34
CA GLN A 311 21.62 19.42 1.13
C GLN A 311 20.84 20.75 1.27
N ALA A 312 19.53 20.70 1.43
CA ALA A 312 18.74 21.90 1.72
C ALA A 312 19.02 22.37 3.16
N PRO A 313 19.39 23.65 3.38
CA PRO A 313 19.76 24.20 4.69
C PRO A 313 18.58 24.23 5.67
#